data_48db30c6511b56f22a0fe031812274d4
#
_entry.id   48db30c6511b56f22a0fe031812274d4
#
_cell.length_a   1.000
_cell.length_b   1.000
_cell.length_c   1.000
_cell.angle_alpha   90.00
_cell.angle_beta   90.00
_cell.angle_gamma   90.00
#
_symmetry.space_group_name_H-M   'P 1'
#
loop_
_entity.id
_entity.type
_entity.pdbx_description
1 polymer ?
#
loop_
_entity_poly.entity_id
_entity_poly.type
_entity_poly.pdbx_seq_one_letter_code
_entity_poly.pdbx_strand_id
1 'polypeptide(L)'
;MIHKKLIYWVLGFMLFVGWSDLVWGQETPKPKVEEITDDNFKKKIAKGFVLIKFTATYQMTILDNKLLEGVNGFEGCVIYEVDHSQLKKVVKKLRIRNYPSLALFHNGSKKEVWKADMDGVVDVTNKHIKKAISNAMAGDVF
;
A
#
# COMPACT_ATOMS: atom_id res chain seq x y z
N MET A 1 15.38 -38.33 -54.95
CA MET A 1 14.97 -38.72 -53.59
C MET A 1 15.57 -37.85 -52.47
N ILE A 2 16.38 -36.86 -52.79
CA ILE A 2 17.07 -36.03 -51.78
C ILE A 2 16.23 -34.74 -51.45
N HIS A 3 15.29 -34.37 -52.29
CA HIS A 3 14.54 -33.11 -52.11
C HIS A 3 13.36 -33.16 -51.12
N LYS A 4 12.93 -34.33 -50.69
CA LYS A 4 11.81 -34.45 -49.73
C LYS A 4 12.23 -34.33 -48.27
N LYS A 5 13.49 -34.48 -47.97
CA LYS A 5 14.01 -34.35 -46.57
C LYS A 5 14.41 -32.91 -46.22
N LEU A 6 14.61 -32.04 -47.20
CA LEU A 6 14.98 -30.68 -46.97
C LEU A 6 13.77 -29.76 -46.59
N ILE A 7 12.58 -30.17 -47.04
CA ILE A 7 11.36 -29.40 -46.81
C ILE A 7 10.91 -29.51 -45.35
N TYR A 8 11.14 -30.62 -44.71
CA TYR A 8 10.77 -30.79 -43.28
C TYR A 8 11.67 -30.03 -42.31
N TRP A 9 12.90 -29.71 -42.71
CA TRP A 9 13.83 -28.94 -41.89
C TRP A 9 13.51 -27.45 -41.88
N VAL A 10 12.98 -26.94 -42.99
CA VAL A 10 12.60 -25.52 -43.11
C VAL A 10 11.29 -25.25 -42.39
N LEU A 11 10.34 -26.19 -42.36
CA LEU A 11 9.08 -26.08 -41.62
C LEU A 11 9.26 -26.21 -40.09
N GLY A 12 10.24 -26.97 -39.64
CA GLY A 12 10.53 -27.10 -38.20
C GLY A 12 11.20 -25.90 -37.59
N PHE A 13 11.85 -25.05 -38.39
CA PHE A 13 12.57 -23.87 -37.88
C PHE A 13 11.67 -22.61 -37.78
N MET A 14 10.54 -22.58 -38.49
CA MET A 14 9.60 -21.46 -38.46
C MET A 14 8.62 -21.48 -37.31
N LEU A 15 8.50 -22.59 -36.58
CA LEU A 15 7.60 -22.69 -35.42
C LEU A 15 8.25 -22.30 -34.09
N PHE A 16 9.56 -22.01 -34.07
CA PHE A 16 10.27 -21.69 -32.83
C PHE A 16 10.53 -20.19 -32.61
N VAL A 17 10.21 -19.35 -33.58
CA VAL A 17 10.45 -17.89 -33.50
C VAL A 17 9.21 -17.12 -32.99
N GLY A 18 8.08 -17.78 -32.79
CA GLY A 18 6.81 -17.12 -32.42
C GLY A 18 6.53 -17.01 -30.90
N TRP A 19 7.40 -17.49 -30.04
CA TRP A 19 7.09 -17.54 -28.59
C TRP A 19 7.95 -16.65 -27.71
N SER A 20 8.85 -15.87 -28.24
CA SER A 20 9.70 -14.99 -27.43
C SER A 20 9.15 -13.58 -27.21
N ASP A 21 8.08 -13.18 -27.87
CA ASP A 21 7.54 -11.82 -27.75
C ASP A 21 6.37 -11.67 -26.77
N LEU A 22 5.99 -12.71 -26.04
CA LEU A 22 4.85 -12.69 -25.12
C LEU A 22 5.21 -12.47 -23.64
N VAL A 23 6.48 -12.21 -23.33
CA VAL A 23 6.94 -12.03 -21.94
C VAL A 23 7.16 -10.56 -21.57
N TRP A 24 7.06 -9.65 -22.53
CA TRP A 24 7.25 -8.21 -22.32
C TRP A 24 5.88 -7.54 -22.24
N GLY A 25 5.30 -7.46 -21.05
CA GLY A 25 4.05 -6.73 -20.88
C GLY A 25 3.13 -7.23 -19.77
N GLN A 26 3.56 -8.16 -18.94
CA GLN A 26 2.87 -8.36 -17.67
C GLN A 26 3.32 -7.27 -16.70
N GLU A 27 2.75 -6.08 -16.85
CA GLU A 27 2.55 -5.23 -15.69
C GLU A 27 1.76 -6.08 -14.71
N THR A 28 2.41 -6.50 -13.64
CA THR A 28 1.70 -7.03 -12.47
C THR A 28 0.60 -6.02 -12.17
N PRO A 29 -0.68 -6.41 -12.19
CA PRO A 29 -1.74 -5.46 -11.86
C PRO A 29 -1.38 -4.90 -10.50
N LYS A 30 -1.08 -3.60 -10.45
CA LYS A 30 -0.96 -2.89 -9.17
C LYS A 30 -2.26 -3.20 -8.45
N PRO A 31 -2.22 -3.75 -7.21
CA PRO A 31 -3.43 -4.03 -6.48
C PRO A 31 -4.26 -2.75 -6.55
N LYS A 32 -5.48 -2.86 -7.07
CA LYS A 32 -6.42 -1.76 -7.14
C LYS A 32 -6.70 -1.42 -5.69
N VAL A 33 -6.02 -0.41 -5.16
CA VAL A 33 -6.21 0.06 -3.79
C VAL A 33 -7.64 0.56 -3.78
N GLU A 34 -8.53 -0.20 -3.16
CA GLU A 34 -9.90 0.23 -3.01
C GLU A 34 -9.89 1.55 -2.25
N GLU A 35 -10.50 2.57 -2.82
CA GLU A 35 -10.58 3.88 -2.17
C GLU A 35 -11.25 3.76 -0.80
N ILE A 36 -10.63 4.41 0.19
CA ILE A 36 -11.23 4.57 1.51
C ILE A 36 -11.85 5.97 1.61
N THR A 37 -13.11 6.02 2.00
CA THR A 37 -13.89 7.25 2.13
C THR A 37 -14.56 7.31 3.51
N ASP A 38 -15.10 8.48 3.90
CA ASP A 38 -15.84 8.60 5.15
C ASP A 38 -17.00 7.60 5.28
N ASP A 39 -17.62 7.20 4.16
CA ASP A 39 -18.77 6.30 4.16
C ASP A 39 -18.39 4.84 4.39
N ASN A 40 -17.25 4.40 3.86
CA ASN A 40 -16.78 3.01 4.02
C ASN A 40 -15.71 2.84 5.11
N PHE A 41 -15.27 3.91 5.73
CA PHE A 41 -14.17 3.94 6.71
C PHE A 41 -14.31 2.87 7.79
N LYS A 42 -15.47 2.84 8.47
CA LYS A 42 -15.71 1.88 9.57
C LYS A 42 -15.57 0.43 9.11
N LYS A 43 -16.06 0.13 7.90
CA LYS A 43 -15.96 -1.21 7.31
C LYS A 43 -14.51 -1.57 6.98
N LYS A 44 -13.76 -0.60 6.44
CA LYS A 44 -12.36 -0.82 6.03
C LYS A 44 -11.42 -1.04 7.20
N ILE A 45 -11.64 -0.39 8.33
CA ILE A 45 -10.80 -0.57 9.54
C ILE A 45 -11.28 -1.69 10.46
N ALA A 46 -12.39 -2.36 10.17
CA ALA A 46 -13.09 -3.28 11.09
C ALA A 46 -12.27 -4.51 11.48
N LYS A 47 -11.35 -4.97 10.62
CA LYS A 47 -10.59 -6.21 10.84
C LYS A 47 -9.10 -5.99 10.59
N GLY A 48 -8.29 -6.59 11.46
CA GLY A 48 -6.83 -6.57 11.36
C GLY A 48 -6.23 -5.19 11.59
N PHE A 49 -4.98 -5.06 11.22
CA PHE A 49 -4.26 -3.77 11.28
C PHE A 49 -4.46 -2.97 10.00
N VAL A 50 -4.81 -1.72 10.17
CA VAL A 50 -4.97 -0.76 9.07
C VAL A 50 -4.17 0.50 9.40
N LEU A 51 -3.22 0.84 8.56
CA LEU A 51 -2.44 2.07 8.62
C LEU A 51 -2.92 3.01 7.53
N ILE A 52 -3.32 4.21 7.90
CA ILE A 52 -3.78 5.24 6.96
C ILE A 52 -2.77 6.37 6.96
N LYS A 53 -2.23 6.66 5.79
CA LYS A 53 -1.42 7.84 5.51
C LYS A 53 -2.31 8.92 4.91
N PHE A 54 -2.53 9.98 5.67
CA PHE A 54 -3.26 11.17 5.21
C PHE A 54 -2.31 12.11 4.49
N THR A 55 -2.67 12.50 3.29
CA THR A 55 -1.91 13.43 2.46
C THR A 55 -2.73 14.67 2.14
N ALA A 56 -2.07 15.73 1.69
CA ALA A 56 -2.71 16.88 1.11
C ALA A 56 -2.02 17.21 -0.22
N THR A 57 -2.82 17.43 -1.24
CA THR A 57 -2.34 17.66 -2.61
C THR A 57 -1.42 18.89 -2.72
N TYR A 58 -1.61 19.88 -1.84
CA TYR A 58 -0.82 21.11 -1.79
C TYR A 58 0.44 21.01 -0.93
N GLN A 59 0.56 19.98 -0.09
CA GLN A 59 1.75 19.72 0.73
C GLN A 59 2.50 18.56 0.13
N MET A 60 3.30 18.84 -0.89
CA MET A 60 4.15 17.82 -1.52
C MET A 60 5.26 17.40 -0.54
N THR A 61 4.98 16.33 0.12
CA THR A 61 5.86 15.26 0.61
C THR A 61 7.25 15.62 1.10
N ILE A 62 7.38 15.70 2.40
CA ILE A 62 8.65 15.42 3.07
C ILE A 62 8.59 14.06 3.79
N LEU A 63 7.70 13.16 3.39
CA LEU A 63 7.70 11.82 3.93
C LEU A 63 8.79 11.01 3.22
N ASP A 64 9.70 10.43 4.00
CA ASP A 64 10.68 9.49 3.48
C ASP A 64 9.94 8.35 2.76
N ASN A 65 10.21 8.16 1.48
CA ASN A 65 9.61 7.10 0.66
C ASN A 65 9.87 5.70 1.24
N LYS A 66 10.89 5.57 2.09
CA LYS A 66 11.23 4.32 2.79
C LYS A 66 10.40 4.06 4.04
N LEU A 67 9.67 5.06 4.53
CA LEU A 67 8.97 4.96 5.80
C LEU A 67 8.04 3.75 5.88
N LEU A 68 7.39 3.39 4.80
CA LEU A 68 6.41 2.31 4.79
C LEU A 68 6.92 0.99 4.20
N GLU A 69 8.15 0.94 3.69
CA GLU A 69 8.70 -0.26 3.03
C GLU A 69 8.75 -1.49 3.94
N GLY A 70 9.05 -1.30 5.22
CA GLY A 70 9.13 -2.38 6.19
C GLY A 70 7.79 -2.77 6.83
N VAL A 71 6.73 -1.99 6.64
CA VAL A 71 5.42 -2.21 7.28
C VAL A 71 4.56 -3.18 6.50
N ASN A 72 4.71 -3.22 5.17
CA ASN A 72 4.02 -4.18 4.30
C ASN A 72 4.37 -5.65 4.60
N GLY A 73 5.47 -5.91 5.32
CA GLY A 73 5.86 -7.25 5.76
C GLY A 73 5.12 -7.75 7.01
N PHE A 74 4.27 -6.93 7.64
CA PHE A 74 3.41 -7.40 8.72
C PHE A 74 2.17 -8.09 8.16
N GLU A 75 2.05 -9.37 8.48
CA GLU A 75 0.88 -10.14 8.11
C GLU A 75 -0.39 -9.49 8.69
N GLY A 76 -1.37 -9.24 7.83
CA GLY A 76 -2.63 -8.63 8.23
C GLY A 76 -2.63 -7.11 8.36
N CYS A 77 -1.52 -6.41 8.02
CA CYS A 77 -1.50 -4.96 7.97
C CYS A 77 -1.81 -4.45 6.56
N VAL A 78 -2.87 -3.67 6.42
CA VAL A 78 -3.27 -3.00 5.18
C VAL A 78 -2.91 -1.53 5.27
N ILE A 79 -2.30 -0.98 4.22
CA ILE A 79 -1.91 0.43 4.14
C ILE A 79 -2.76 1.14 3.11
N TYR A 80 -3.39 2.25 3.52
CA TYR A 80 -4.08 3.18 2.65
C TYR A 80 -3.33 4.50 2.61
N GLU A 81 -3.16 5.04 1.41
CA GLU A 81 -2.75 6.43 1.21
C GLU A 81 -3.94 7.20 0.65
N VAL A 82 -4.33 8.28 1.33
CA VAL A 82 -5.57 8.98 1.02
C VAL A 82 -5.40 10.49 1.17
N ASP A 83 -5.96 11.23 0.22
CA ASP A 83 -6.08 12.67 0.38
C ASP A 83 -7.06 13.01 1.52
N HIS A 84 -6.70 14.00 2.34
CA HIS A 84 -7.49 14.39 3.50
C HIS A 84 -8.94 14.77 3.17
N SER A 85 -9.19 15.21 1.94
CA SER A 85 -10.53 15.59 1.47
C SER A 85 -11.50 14.41 1.36
N GLN A 86 -10.97 13.19 1.20
CA GLN A 86 -11.76 11.95 1.13
C GLN A 86 -12.21 11.45 2.50
N LEU A 87 -11.49 11.83 3.56
CA LEU A 87 -11.75 11.42 4.95
C LEU A 87 -11.94 12.60 5.89
N LYS A 88 -12.72 13.61 5.49
CA LYS A 88 -12.91 14.87 6.24
C LYS A 88 -13.40 14.65 7.67
N LYS A 89 -14.37 13.76 7.87
CA LYS A 89 -14.92 13.44 9.20
C LYS A 89 -13.87 12.77 10.08
N VAL A 90 -13.10 11.83 9.51
CA VAL A 90 -12.03 11.11 10.22
C VAL A 90 -10.90 12.07 10.59
N VAL A 91 -10.42 12.87 9.66
CA VAL A 91 -9.38 13.89 9.88
C VAL A 91 -9.78 14.85 11.01
N LYS A 92 -11.02 15.33 11.00
CA LYS A 92 -11.57 16.20 12.07
C LYS A 92 -11.60 15.48 13.41
N LYS A 93 -12.08 14.24 13.45
CA LYS A 93 -12.15 13.42 14.67
C LYS A 93 -10.78 13.16 15.27
N LEU A 94 -9.78 12.88 14.42
CA LEU A 94 -8.39 12.66 14.83
C LEU A 94 -7.63 13.97 15.13
N ARG A 95 -8.24 15.12 14.86
CA ARG A 95 -7.64 16.46 15.02
C ARG A 95 -6.33 16.61 14.23
N ILE A 96 -6.30 16.06 13.02
CA ILE A 96 -5.17 16.23 12.10
C ILE A 96 -5.29 17.58 11.42
N ARG A 97 -4.22 18.36 11.45
CA ARG A 97 -4.15 19.72 10.86
C ARG A 97 -3.06 19.87 9.82
N ASN A 98 -2.00 19.10 9.96
CA ASN A 98 -0.84 19.15 9.08
C ASN A 98 -0.62 17.78 8.42
N TYR A 99 0.01 17.77 7.26
CA TYR A 99 0.18 16.59 6.44
C TYR A 99 1.65 16.49 5.99
N PRO A 100 2.17 15.25 5.78
CA PRO A 100 1.47 13.96 5.95
C PRO A 100 1.31 13.58 7.43
N SER A 101 0.24 12.86 7.74
CA SER A 101 0.02 12.28 9.08
C SER A 101 -0.40 10.82 8.94
N LEU A 102 -0.14 10.01 9.95
CA LEU A 102 -0.47 8.59 9.95
C LEU A 102 -1.38 8.23 11.11
N ALA A 103 -2.28 7.27 10.90
CA ALA A 103 -3.10 6.70 11.95
C ALA A 103 -3.14 5.18 11.83
N LEU A 104 -2.91 4.48 12.94
CA LEU A 104 -2.99 3.03 13.05
C LEU A 104 -4.28 2.63 13.74
N PHE A 105 -4.98 1.70 13.11
CA PHE A 105 -6.19 1.06 13.64
C PHE A 105 -5.98 -0.44 13.78
N HIS A 106 -6.63 -1.04 14.74
CA HIS A 106 -6.72 -2.49 14.89
C HIS A 106 -8.13 -2.88 15.29
N ASN A 107 -8.73 -3.77 14.51
CA ASN A 107 -10.10 -4.28 14.74
C ASN A 107 -11.12 -3.17 15.03
N GLY A 108 -11.08 -2.10 14.23
CA GLY A 108 -11.99 -0.95 14.34
C GLY A 108 -11.61 0.11 15.36
N SER A 109 -10.58 -0.13 16.18
CA SER A 109 -10.13 0.80 17.23
C SER A 109 -8.87 1.55 16.82
N LYS A 110 -8.84 2.85 17.09
CA LYS A 110 -7.63 3.66 16.93
C LYS A 110 -6.58 3.23 17.98
N LYS A 111 -5.38 2.94 17.53
CA LYS A 111 -4.25 2.58 18.40
C LYS A 111 -3.25 3.72 18.53
N GLU A 112 -2.81 4.32 17.42
CA GLU A 112 -1.81 5.39 17.43
C GLU A 112 -2.08 6.41 16.32
N VAL A 113 -1.66 7.66 16.52
CA VAL A 113 -1.70 8.72 15.50
C VAL A 113 -0.39 9.49 15.55
N TRP A 114 0.29 9.58 14.43
CA TRP A 114 1.49 10.40 14.25
C TRP A 114 1.15 11.59 13.36
N LYS A 115 1.21 12.77 13.93
CA LYS A 115 0.83 14.01 13.26
C LYS A 115 2.07 14.76 12.80
N ALA A 116 1.99 15.32 11.59
CA ALA A 116 3.00 16.25 11.12
C ALA A 116 3.00 17.52 11.97
N ASP A 117 4.16 18.12 12.13
CA ASP A 117 4.35 19.45 12.69
C ASP A 117 3.94 20.55 11.68
N MET A 118 4.21 21.81 12.03
CA MET A 118 3.86 22.95 11.17
C MET A 118 4.69 22.99 9.87
N ASP A 119 5.86 22.36 9.87
CA ASP A 119 6.74 22.25 8.71
C ASP A 119 6.40 21.04 7.82
N GLY A 120 5.38 20.27 8.18
CA GLY A 120 4.97 19.06 7.45
C GLY A 120 5.86 17.85 7.71
N VAL A 121 6.63 17.87 8.80
CA VAL A 121 7.49 16.77 9.21
C VAL A 121 6.74 15.89 10.22
N VAL A 122 6.69 14.59 9.97
CA VAL A 122 6.16 13.61 10.92
C VAL A 122 7.33 12.83 11.53
N ASP A 123 7.45 12.91 12.87
CA ASP A 123 8.47 12.17 13.61
C ASP A 123 8.02 10.73 13.86
N VAL A 124 8.16 9.90 12.83
CA VAL A 124 7.84 8.48 12.91
C VAL A 124 8.79 7.67 12.04
N THR A 125 9.17 6.51 12.53
CA THR A 125 9.98 5.52 11.80
C THR A 125 9.24 4.20 11.68
N ASN A 126 9.67 3.32 10.77
CA ASN A 126 9.13 1.96 10.68
C ASN A 126 9.22 1.21 12.00
N LYS A 127 10.25 1.48 12.82
CA LYS A 127 10.41 0.90 14.17
C LYS A 127 9.28 1.34 15.11
N HIS A 128 8.88 2.62 15.06
CA HIS A 128 7.75 3.12 15.85
C HIS A 128 6.43 2.44 15.46
N ILE A 129 6.17 2.31 14.15
CA ILE A 129 4.98 1.65 13.63
C ILE A 129 4.96 0.17 14.04
N LYS A 130 6.07 -0.54 13.87
CA LYS A 130 6.22 -1.95 14.27
C LYS A 130 5.98 -2.14 15.75
N LYS A 131 6.52 -1.24 16.59
CA LYS A 131 6.30 -1.26 18.03
C LYS A 131 4.84 -1.03 18.40
N ALA A 132 4.16 -0.09 17.74
CA ALA A 132 2.73 0.16 17.96
C ALA A 132 1.87 -1.06 17.58
N ILE A 133 2.18 -1.73 16.47
CA ILE A 133 1.52 -2.98 16.07
C ILE A 133 1.75 -4.07 17.12
N SER A 134 2.99 -4.27 17.55
CA SER A 134 3.34 -5.27 18.58
C SER A 134 2.63 -5.00 19.92
N ASN A 135 2.57 -3.75 20.34
CA ASN A 135 1.87 -3.36 21.56
C ASN A 135 0.36 -3.60 21.48
N ALA A 136 -0.24 -3.33 20.32
CA ALA A 136 -1.65 -3.59 20.08
C ALA A 136 -1.96 -5.10 20.12
N MET A 137 -1.09 -5.92 19.53
CA MET A 137 -1.22 -7.38 19.61
C MET A 137 -1.13 -7.89 21.06
N ALA A 138 -0.21 -7.37 21.84
CA ALA A 138 -0.06 -7.75 23.27
C ALA A 138 -1.26 -7.28 24.12
N GLY A 139 -1.86 -6.14 23.81
CA GLY A 139 -3.02 -5.59 24.50
C GLY A 139 -4.32 -6.33 24.26
N ASP A 140 -4.43 -7.07 23.17
CA ASP A 140 -5.64 -7.83 22.81
C ASP A 140 -5.67 -9.26 23.41
N VAL A 141 -4.63 -9.63 24.20
CA VAL A 141 -4.51 -10.96 24.85
C VAL A 141 -5.10 -10.98 26.28
N PHE A 142 -5.54 -9.82 26.77
CA PHE A 142 -6.10 -9.71 28.13
C PHE A 142 -7.57 -9.28 28.11
#